data_abc94a187d927f45efc921c794d56b41
#
_entry.id   abc94a187d927f45efc921c794d56b41
#
_cell.length_a   1.000
_cell.length_b   1.000
_cell.length_c   1.000
_cell.angle_alpha   90.00
_cell.angle_beta   90.00
_cell.angle_gamma   90.00
#
_symmetry.space_group_name_H-M   'P 1'
#
loop_
_entity.id
_entity.type
_entity.pdbx_description
1 polymer ?
#
loop_
_entity_poly.entity_id
_entity_poly.type
_entity_poly.pdbx_seq_one_letter_code
_entity_poly.pdbx_strand_id
1 'polypeptide(L)'
;MKIRLILLTVVCALAVGPGAFAAEPETELGNKMDKMGSAFRALRRQAGDATKNADSLAKIAAIKEAAIASAKLEPVKKKDLPAADQKKFVADYQAKMKEFIALVEKVEAAFKANNNAEAEKLIGQMADAQKAGHKEFQKKKDKK
;
A
#
# COMPACT_ATOMS: atom_id res chain seq x y z
N MET A 1 31.91 -33.27 -61.33
CA MET A 1 30.71 -33.77 -60.58
C MET A 1 30.40 -32.82 -59.44
N LYS A 2 29.26 -32.18 -59.48
CA LYS A 2 28.89 -31.07 -58.56
C LYS A 2 27.92 -31.64 -57.53
N ILE A 3 28.35 -31.78 -56.29
CA ILE A 3 27.51 -32.19 -55.18
C ILE A 3 26.96 -30.93 -54.56
N ARG A 4 25.62 -30.70 -54.70
CA ARG A 4 24.90 -29.65 -54.05
C ARG A 4 24.45 -30.12 -52.69
N LEU A 5 25.04 -29.57 -51.65
CA LEU A 5 24.63 -29.75 -50.28
C LEU A 5 23.47 -28.79 -49.98
N ILE A 6 22.29 -29.34 -49.81
CA ILE A 6 21.11 -28.58 -49.39
C ILE A 6 21.10 -28.57 -47.87
N LEU A 7 21.38 -27.40 -47.29
CA LEU A 7 21.30 -27.18 -45.86
C LEU A 7 19.83 -26.83 -45.52
N LEU A 8 19.15 -27.80 -44.92
CA LEU A 8 17.78 -27.59 -44.41
C LEU A 8 17.86 -27.01 -43.01
N THR A 9 17.76 -25.69 -42.90
CA THR A 9 17.66 -24.99 -41.62
C THR A 9 16.23 -25.08 -41.14
N VAL A 10 15.97 -25.97 -40.19
CA VAL A 10 14.74 -25.97 -39.39
C VAL A 10 14.82 -24.88 -38.36
N VAL A 11 14.18 -23.76 -38.61
CA VAL A 11 13.96 -22.70 -37.63
C VAL A 11 12.79 -23.12 -36.74
N CYS A 12 13.09 -23.70 -35.59
CA CYS A 12 12.11 -23.90 -34.54
C CYS A 12 11.90 -22.56 -33.83
N ALA A 13 10.91 -21.80 -34.27
CA ALA A 13 10.45 -20.63 -33.56
C ALA A 13 9.64 -21.08 -32.33
N LEU A 14 10.31 -21.24 -31.20
CA LEU A 14 9.67 -21.32 -29.90
C LEU A 14 9.15 -19.91 -29.56
N ALA A 15 7.91 -19.63 -29.93
CA ALA A 15 7.17 -18.49 -29.42
C ALA A 15 6.85 -18.77 -27.93
N VAL A 16 7.81 -18.50 -27.06
CA VAL A 16 7.51 -18.29 -25.64
C VAL A 16 6.84 -16.93 -25.54
N GLY A 17 5.52 -16.93 -25.63
CA GLY A 17 4.72 -15.76 -25.28
C GLY A 17 5.02 -15.42 -23.81
N PRO A 18 5.40 -14.18 -23.50
CA PRO A 18 5.41 -13.75 -22.11
C PRO A 18 3.96 -13.87 -21.63
N GLY A 19 3.69 -14.80 -20.70
CA GLY A 19 2.46 -14.81 -19.97
C GLY A 19 2.30 -13.44 -19.34
N ALA A 20 1.45 -12.62 -19.95
CA ALA A 20 1.03 -11.38 -19.35
C ALA A 20 0.32 -11.76 -18.06
N PHE A 21 1.05 -11.70 -16.95
CA PHE A 21 0.41 -11.56 -15.65
C PHE A 21 -0.39 -10.27 -15.75
N ALA A 22 -1.68 -10.40 -15.98
CA ALA A 22 -2.60 -9.28 -15.87
C ALA A 22 -2.49 -8.80 -14.42
N ALA A 23 -1.66 -7.79 -14.19
CA ALA A 23 -1.70 -7.04 -12.95
C ALA A 23 -3.14 -6.55 -12.81
N GLU A 24 -3.77 -6.81 -11.67
CA GLU A 24 -5.06 -6.17 -11.40
C GLU A 24 -4.90 -4.67 -11.66
N PRO A 25 -5.89 -4.02 -12.33
CA PRO A 25 -5.75 -2.61 -12.65
C PRO A 25 -5.46 -1.85 -11.37
N GLU A 26 -4.35 -1.12 -11.36
CA GLU A 26 -3.95 -0.27 -10.23
C GLU A 26 -5.09 0.71 -9.97
N THR A 27 -5.70 0.59 -8.80
CA THR A 27 -6.76 1.51 -8.40
C THR A 27 -6.15 2.76 -7.79
N GLU A 28 -6.85 3.90 -7.89
CA GLU A 28 -6.41 5.13 -7.25
C GLU A 28 -6.17 4.92 -5.74
N LEU A 29 -7.07 4.18 -5.08
CA LEU A 29 -6.89 3.81 -3.68
C LEU A 29 -5.64 2.95 -3.46
N GLY A 30 -5.40 1.95 -4.31
CA GLY A 30 -4.21 1.10 -4.24
C GLY A 30 -2.93 1.93 -4.32
N ASN A 31 -2.83 2.82 -5.30
CA ASN A 31 -1.67 3.70 -5.49
C ASN A 31 -1.41 4.61 -4.28
N LYS A 32 -2.47 5.14 -3.65
CA LYS A 32 -2.34 5.97 -2.44
C LYS A 32 -1.90 5.12 -1.24
N MET A 33 -2.45 3.92 -1.09
CA MET A 33 -2.05 2.97 -0.03
C MET A 33 -0.60 2.53 -0.17
N ASP A 34 -0.10 2.31 -1.39
CA ASP A 34 1.30 1.94 -1.64
C ASP A 34 2.26 3.07 -1.30
N LYS A 35 1.92 4.31 -1.67
CA LYS A 35 2.69 5.51 -1.28
C LYS A 35 2.73 5.66 0.25
N MET A 36 1.58 5.54 0.90
CA MET A 36 1.47 5.59 2.36
C MET A 36 2.30 4.49 3.02
N GLY A 37 2.21 3.25 2.52
CA GLY A 37 2.98 2.11 3.02
C GLY A 37 4.48 2.29 2.86
N SER A 38 4.95 2.89 1.76
CA SER A 38 6.36 3.18 1.54
C SER A 38 6.89 4.23 2.50
N ALA A 39 6.16 5.33 2.68
CA ALA A 39 6.50 6.37 3.66
C ALA A 39 6.50 5.83 5.09
N PHE A 40 5.51 4.98 5.43
CA PHE A 40 5.42 4.36 6.75
C PHE A 40 6.59 3.41 7.04
N ARG A 41 7.00 2.58 6.09
CA ARG A 41 8.19 1.73 6.25
C ARG A 41 9.45 2.54 6.47
N ALA A 42 9.61 3.67 5.76
CA ALA A 42 10.75 4.56 5.95
C ALA A 42 10.73 5.21 7.34
N LEU A 43 9.58 5.71 7.78
CA LEU A 43 9.38 6.29 9.11
C LEU A 43 9.75 5.31 10.23
N ARG A 44 9.26 4.07 10.15
CA ARG A 44 9.56 3.03 11.16
C ARG A 44 11.05 2.74 11.34
N ARG A 45 11.85 2.85 10.27
CA ARG A 45 13.29 2.57 10.35
C ARG A 45 14.09 3.65 11.06
N GLN A 46 13.54 4.85 11.20
CA GLN A 46 14.27 6.00 11.72
C GLN A 46 13.61 6.67 12.94
N ALA A 47 12.48 6.14 13.41
CA ALA A 47 11.67 6.78 14.45
C ALA A 47 12.42 7.05 15.77
N GLY A 48 13.35 6.15 16.15
CA GLY A 48 14.18 6.31 17.34
C GLY A 48 15.35 7.29 17.18
N ASP A 49 15.69 7.71 15.96
CA ASP A 49 16.81 8.61 15.68
C ASP A 49 16.36 10.07 15.69
N ALA A 50 16.62 10.76 16.80
CA ALA A 50 16.23 12.17 16.98
C ALA A 50 16.88 13.09 15.92
N THR A 51 18.03 12.75 15.36
CA THR A 51 18.68 13.53 14.30
C THR A 51 17.89 13.53 13.00
N LYS A 52 16.96 12.57 12.85
CA LYS A 52 16.09 12.42 11.67
C LYS A 52 14.67 12.94 11.88
N ASN A 53 14.40 13.65 12.96
CA ASN A 53 13.04 14.14 13.25
C ASN A 53 12.47 15.00 12.12
N ALA A 54 13.27 15.85 11.48
CA ALA A 54 12.82 16.65 10.34
C ALA A 54 12.38 15.78 9.14
N ASP A 55 13.15 14.76 8.79
CA ASP A 55 12.77 13.80 7.72
C ASP A 55 11.58 12.92 8.15
N SER A 56 11.51 12.54 9.42
CA SER A 56 10.36 11.81 9.97
C SER A 56 9.08 12.62 9.86
N LEU A 57 9.09 13.92 10.15
CA LEU A 57 7.96 14.82 9.97
C LEU A 57 7.54 14.94 8.50
N ALA A 58 8.50 14.95 7.55
CA ALA A 58 8.19 14.92 6.12
C ALA A 58 7.49 13.61 5.70
N LYS A 59 7.92 12.45 6.24
CA LYS A 59 7.24 11.16 6.01
C LYS A 59 5.84 11.14 6.59
N ILE A 60 5.65 11.72 7.78
CA ILE A 60 4.34 11.83 8.43
C ILE A 60 3.40 12.70 7.61
N ALA A 61 3.87 13.84 7.08
CA ALA A 61 3.07 14.68 6.20
C ALA A 61 2.60 13.93 4.95
N ALA A 62 3.48 13.14 4.31
CA ALA A 62 3.14 12.32 3.16
C ALA A 62 2.12 11.20 3.52
N ILE A 63 2.26 10.56 4.68
CA ILE A 63 1.30 9.56 5.18
C ILE A 63 -0.06 10.21 5.42
N LYS A 64 -0.09 11.37 6.07
CA LYS A 64 -1.32 12.12 6.39
C LYS A 64 -2.08 12.52 5.12
N GLU A 65 -1.38 13.10 4.15
CA GLU A 65 -1.95 13.47 2.86
C GLU A 65 -2.56 12.26 2.13
N ALA A 66 -1.80 11.17 2.03
CA ALA A 66 -2.28 9.95 1.39
C ALA A 66 -3.48 9.35 2.14
N ALA A 67 -3.49 9.36 3.47
CA ALA A 67 -4.59 8.85 4.29
C ALA A 67 -5.87 9.68 4.11
N ILE A 68 -5.77 11.01 4.11
CA ILE A 68 -6.91 11.92 3.87
C ILE A 68 -7.50 11.70 2.48
N ALA A 69 -6.65 11.56 1.46
CA ALA A 69 -7.10 11.30 0.12
C ALA A 69 -7.75 9.90 0.00
N SER A 70 -7.18 8.87 0.65
CA SER A 70 -7.71 7.51 0.66
C SER A 70 -9.05 7.41 1.37
N ALA A 71 -9.30 8.20 2.42
CA ALA A 71 -10.56 8.21 3.15
C ALA A 71 -11.77 8.64 2.30
N LYS A 72 -11.53 9.31 1.17
CA LYS A 72 -12.57 9.74 0.23
C LYS A 72 -12.89 8.70 -0.83
N LEU A 73 -12.10 7.63 -0.91
CA LEU A 73 -12.23 6.57 -1.90
C LEU A 73 -12.91 5.35 -1.29
N GLU A 74 -13.29 4.41 -2.14
CA GLU A 74 -13.98 3.18 -1.73
C GLU A 74 -13.10 1.96 -2.00
N PRO A 75 -12.98 1.01 -1.02
CA PRO A 75 -12.24 -0.22 -1.23
C PRO A 75 -12.87 -1.10 -2.32
N VAL A 76 -12.05 -1.69 -3.19
CA VAL A 76 -12.50 -2.59 -4.27
C VAL A 76 -13.29 -3.78 -3.74
N LYS A 77 -12.94 -4.28 -2.55
CA LYS A 77 -13.63 -5.37 -1.85
C LYS A 77 -15.13 -5.11 -1.65
N LYS A 78 -15.57 -3.85 -1.62
CA LYS A 78 -16.99 -3.48 -1.60
C LYS A 78 -17.79 -4.23 -2.66
N LYS A 79 -17.24 -4.39 -3.87
CA LYS A 79 -17.92 -5.04 -5.00
C LYS A 79 -18.21 -6.53 -4.78
N ASP A 80 -17.49 -7.15 -3.85
CA ASP A 80 -17.64 -8.58 -3.51
C ASP A 80 -18.74 -8.79 -2.45
N LEU A 81 -19.36 -7.71 -1.94
CA LEU A 81 -20.39 -7.75 -0.89
C LEU A 81 -21.80 -7.60 -1.48
N PRO A 82 -22.81 -8.16 -0.80
CA PRO A 82 -24.21 -7.90 -1.13
C PRO A 82 -24.53 -6.40 -1.13
N ALA A 83 -25.39 -5.93 -2.01
CA ALA A 83 -25.71 -4.51 -2.17
C ALA A 83 -26.17 -3.86 -0.86
N ALA A 84 -26.90 -4.58 -0.02
CA ALA A 84 -27.38 -4.11 1.29
C ALA A 84 -26.21 -3.78 2.26
N ASP A 85 -25.07 -4.47 2.15
CA ASP A 85 -23.96 -4.34 3.08
C ASP A 85 -22.91 -3.31 2.61
N GLN A 86 -22.93 -2.95 1.32
CA GLN A 86 -21.91 -2.09 0.72
C GLN A 86 -21.81 -0.72 1.37
N LYS A 87 -22.95 -0.10 1.68
CA LYS A 87 -23.00 1.24 2.28
C LYS A 87 -22.37 1.23 3.68
N LYS A 88 -22.70 0.23 4.48
CA LYS A 88 -22.13 0.08 5.82
C LYS A 88 -20.62 -0.19 5.74
N PHE A 89 -20.18 -1.05 4.85
CA PHE A 89 -18.78 -1.37 4.67
C PHE A 89 -17.93 -0.12 4.33
N VAL A 90 -18.43 0.74 3.44
CA VAL A 90 -17.75 2.00 3.10
C VAL A 90 -17.72 2.95 4.30
N ALA A 91 -18.80 3.05 5.05
CA ALA A 91 -18.87 3.89 6.25
C ALA A 91 -17.87 3.40 7.32
N ASP A 92 -17.79 2.08 7.54
CA ASP A 92 -16.83 1.48 8.47
C ASP A 92 -15.38 1.75 8.03
N TYR A 93 -15.08 1.61 6.73
CA TYR A 93 -13.78 1.96 6.16
C TYR A 93 -13.43 3.42 6.42
N GLN A 94 -14.33 4.35 6.14
CA GLN A 94 -14.11 5.78 6.34
C GLN A 94 -13.90 6.13 7.81
N ALA A 95 -14.64 5.47 8.73
CA ALA A 95 -14.45 5.63 10.16
C ALA A 95 -13.03 5.16 10.58
N LYS A 96 -12.58 3.99 10.10
CA LYS A 96 -11.22 3.49 10.38
C LYS A 96 -10.13 4.39 9.81
N MET A 97 -10.33 4.96 8.64
CA MET A 97 -9.40 5.94 8.08
C MET A 97 -9.31 7.22 8.92
N LYS A 98 -10.42 7.70 9.49
CA LYS A 98 -10.41 8.84 10.41
C LYS A 98 -9.65 8.52 11.70
N GLU A 99 -9.86 7.34 12.28
CA GLU A 99 -9.11 6.88 13.46
C GLU A 99 -7.59 6.81 13.15
N PHE A 100 -7.22 6.29 11.98
CA PHE A 100 -5.83 6.23 11.54
C PHE A 100 -5.23 7.62 11.37
N ILE A 101 -5.94 8.57 10.74
CA ILE A 101 -5.47 9.97 10.58
C ILE A 101 -5.23 10.62 11.94
N ALA A 102 -6.14 10.43 12.91
CA ALA A 102 -5.96 10.96 14.26
C ALA A 102 -4.72 10.37 14.95
N LEU A 103 -4.39 9.10 14.68
CA LEU A 103 -3.19 8.47 15.18
C LEU A 103 -1.92 9.04 14.52
N VAL A 104 -1.95 9.31 13.21
CA VAL A 104 -0.86 10.00 12.48
C VAL A 104 -0.59 11.38 13.07
N GLU A 105 -1.64 12.12 13.45
CA GLU A 105 -1.52 13.44 14.08
C GLU A 105 -0.86 13.36 15.46
N LYS A 106 -1.14 12.33 16.24
CA LYS A 106 -0.46 12.09 17.52
C LYS A 106 1.03 11.79 17.31
N VAL A 107 1.38 11.00 16.30
CA VAL A 107 2.78 10.74 15.94
C VAL A 107 3.48 12.04 15.52
N GLU A 108 2.82 12.88 14.72
CA GLU A 108 3.33 14.19 14.32
C GLU A 108 3.64 15.08 15.55
N ALA A 109 2.71 15.13 16.50
CA ALA A 109 2.88 15.90 17.73
C ALA A 109 4.06 15.39 18.58
N ALA A 110 4.22 14.05 18.69
CA ALA A 110 5.33 13.45 19.42
C ALA A 110 6.70 13.82 18.82
N PHE A 111 6.85 13.79 17.48
CA PHE A 111 8.08 14.23 16.83
C PHE A 111 8.33 15.74 16.97
N LYS A 112 7.30 16.56 16.87
CA LYS A 112 7.42 18.03 17.11
C LYS A 112 7.88 18.34 18.54
N ALA A 113 7.51 17.49 19.50
CA ALA A 113 7.96 17.58 20.89
C ALA A 113 9.32 16.92 21.13
N ASN A 114 9.98 16.38 20.10
CA ASN A 114 11.20 15.58 20.21
C ASN A 114 11.05 14.36 21.14
N ASN A 115 9.84 13.85 21.32
CA ASN A 115 9.54 12.65 22.12
C ASN A 115 9.54 11.41 21.23
N ASN A 116 10.74 10.95 20.83
CA ASN A 116 10.91 9.81 19.96
C ASN A 116 10.37 8.51 20.56
N ALA A 117 10.48 8.32 21.89
CA ALA A 117 9.96 7.14 22.57
C ALA A 117 8.44 7.02 22.44
N GLU A 118 7.70 8.12 22.63
CA GLU A 118 6.25 8.13 22.40
C GLU A 118 5.90 7.99 20.92
N ALA A 119 6.70 8.61 20.02
CA ALA A 119 6.53 8.43 18.59
C ALA A 119 6.66 6.98 18.16
N GLU A 120 7.67 6.24 18.63
CA GLU A 120 7.84 4.80 18.33
C GLU A 120 6.65 3.96 18.81
N LYS A 121 6.17 4.21 20.03
CA LYS A 121 5.00 3.52 20.59
C LYS A 121 3.75 3.77 19.72
N LEU A 122 3.50 5.02 19.33
CA LEU A 122 2.36 5.38 18.48
C LEU A 122 2.50 4.80 17.06
N ILE A 123 3.71 4.73 16.52
CA ILE A 123 4.02 4.05 15.25
C ILE A 123 3.72 2.55 15.34
N GLY A 124 3.96 1.92 16.48
CA GLY A 124 3.52 0.56 16.76
C GLY A 124 2.00 0.41 16.62
N GLN A 125 1.24 1.32 17.22
CA GLN A 125 -0.22 1.35 17.09
C GLN A 125 -0.69 1.59 15.65
N MET A 126 0.03 2.44 14.88
CA MET A 126 -0.24 2.59 13.43
C MET A 126 -0.04 1.28 12.67
N ALA A 127 0.99 0.49 13.01
CA ALA A 127 1.21 -0.81 12.37
C ALA A 127 0.08 -1.80 12.65
N ASP A 128 -0.44 -1.82 13.88
CA ASP A 128 -1.58 -2.66 14.27
C ASP A 128 -2.86 -2.22 13.54
N ALA A 129 -3.12 -0.91 13.48
CA ALA A 129 -4.25 -0.35 12.75
C ALA A 129 -4.17 -0.67 11.24
N GLN A 130 -2.98 -0.57 10.63
CA GLN A 130 -2.76 -0.95 9.24
C GLN A 130 -3.06 -2.44 9.02
N LYS A 131 -2.55 -3.32 9.88
CA LYS A 131 -2.79 -4.77 9.78
C LYS A 131 -4.27 -5.11 9.88
N ALA A 132 -4.98 -4.49 10.83
CA ALA A 132 -6.42 -4.66 11.00
C ALA A 132 -7.20 -4.18 9.77
N GLY A 133 -6.89 -2.97 9.27
CA GLY A 133 -7.51 -2.39 8.09
C GLY A 133 -7.30 -3.25 6.83
N HIS A 134 -6.09 -3.75 6.60
CA HIS A 134 -5.82 -4.66 5.48
C HIS A 134 -6.66 -5.94 5.58
N LYS A 135 -6.75 -6.55 6.76
CA LYS A 135 -7.56 -7.75 6.96
C LYS A 135 -9.04 -7.52 6.64
N GLU A 136 -9.56 -6.37 7.01
CA GLU A 136 -10.98 -6.06 6.89
C GLU A 136 -11.34 -5.54 5.49
N PHE A 137 -10.58 -4.59 4.94
CA PHE A 137 -10.95 -3.81 3.75
C PHE A 137 -10.18 -4.18 2.48
N GLN A 138 -9.03 -4.85 2.58
CA GLN A 138 -8.26 -5.23 1.41
C GLN A 138 -8.80 -6.53 0.81
N LYS A 139 -8.94 -6.57 -0.52
CA LYS A 139 -9.22 -7.81 -1.23
C LYS A 139 -8.01 -8.74 -1.10
N LYS A 140 -8.24 -9.99 -0.71
CA LYS A 140 -7.17 -11.00 -0.69
C LYS A 140 -6.73 -11.25 -2.12
N LYS A 141 -5.41 -11.24 -2.36
CA LYS A 141 -4.87 -11.73 -3.63
C LYS A 141 -5.12 -13.23 -3.69
N ASP A 142 -5.80 -13.68 -4.72
CA ASP A 142 -5.96 -15.10 -4.96
C ASP A 142 -4.56 -15.69 -5.14
N LYS A 143 -4.20 -16.61 -4.25
CA LYS A 143 -2.97 -17.40 -4.41
C LYS A 143 -3.24 -18.37 -5.57
N LYS A 144 -2.72 -18.05 -6.76
CA LYS A 144 -2.59 -19.03 -7.84
C LYS A 144 -1.43 -19.96 -7.54
#